data_9cdddd83565411f97ba0d9893c3486d0
#
_entry.id   9cdddd83565411f97ba0d9893c3486d0
#
_cell.length_a   1.000
_cell.length_b   1.000
_cell.length_c   1.000
_cell.angle_alpha   90.00
_cell.angle_beta   90.00
_cell.angle_gamma   90.00
#
_symmetry.space_group_name_H-M   'P 1'
#
loop_
_entity.id
_entity.type
_entity.pdbx_description
1 polymer ?
#
loop_
_entity_poly.entity_id
_entity_poly.type
_entity_poly.pdbx_seq_one_letter_code
_entity_poly.pdbx_strand_id
1 'polypeptide(L)'
;IDRIELLGDDAAQLLVDSPDFQLRGKSFWLLREQGIGGLDGAGSMAFNGTGEASTPVRLSWVDGVNMEFEPESETLRRAVFDTEVRVESVDFKMSSARLDVRLGGGEDGSAPRLERILAFGDQALPVEARRINEPGLLVARELDLTLRQDASGDPHPQHLVASGGIQASDSQQTIWADDLDVRFDRREESELVVENLEASGDVELALESGARAWGDRLLGNGIRRTVELSSSDGGVTLVRGNVLADSLQVIRFDDRRNSAESDGPGRFRFYERPLMVVDSQRMAPPSLEDAAPSLEATWGGSMRFRDTENDGASALELE
;
A
#
# COMPACT_ATOMS: atom_id res chain seq x y z
N ILE A 1 -22.75 10.33 37.09
CA ILE A 1 -21.27 10.50 37.20
C ILE A 1 -20.80 10.96 35.84
N ASP A 2 -20.39 12.21 35.77
CA ASP A 2 -20.05 12.84 34.47
C ASP A 2 -18.61 12.52 34.03
N ARG A 3 -17.76 12.17 34.99
CA ARG A 3 -16.35 11.80 34.74
C ARG A 3 -15.98 10.54 35.52
N ILE A 4 -15.37 9.60 34.82
CA ILE A 4 -14.72 8.42 35.41
C ILE A 4 -13.22 8.59 35.13
N GLU A 5 -12.41 8.36 36.15
CA GLU A 5 -10.95 8.35 36.02
C GLU A 5 -10.42 7.14 36.82
N LEU A 6 -9.62 6.31 36.14
CA LEU A 6 -8.99 5.14 36.72
C LEU A 6 -7.49 5.31 36.56
N LEU A 7 -6.75 5.18 37.64
CA LEU A 7 -5.30 5.30 37.65
C LEU A 7 -4.67 3.97 38.01
N GLY A 8 -3.81 3.49 37.14
CA GLY A 8 -2.86 2.44 37.45
C GLY A 8 -1.63 3.00 38.15
N ASP A 9 -0.86 2.16 38.79
CA ASP A 9 0.43 2.54 39.35
C ASP A 9 1.58 2.03 38.45
N ASP A 10 2.82 2.39 38.77
CA ASP A 10 3.98 1.96 37.99
C ASP A 10 4.25 0.44 38.06
N ALA A 11 3.64 -0.26 38.99
CA ALA A 11 3.76 -1.71 39.19
C ALA A 11 2.59 -2.50 38.60
N ALA A 12 1.42 -1.86 38.41
CA ALA A 12 0.21 -2.50 37.91
C ALA A 12 -0.45 -1.64 36.82
N GLN A 13 -0.34 -2.07 35.57
CA GLN A 13 -1.09 -1.45 34.47
C GLN A 13 -2.59 -1.67 34.67
N LEU A 14 -3.37 -0.64 34.33
CA LEU A 14 -4.80 -0.75 34.25
C LEU A 14 -5.18 -1.76 33.16
N LEU A 15 -6.08 -2.68 33.46
CA LEU A 15 -6.68 -3.60 32.51
C LEU A 15 -8.18 -3.31 32.41
N VAL A 16 -8.63 -2.94 31.23
CA VAL A 16 -10.06 -2.88 30.89
C VAL A 16 -10.36 -4.08 30.00
N ASP A 17 -11.23 -4.96 30.45
CA ASP A 17 -11.62 -6.16 29.73
C ASP A 17 -13.07 -6.07 29.30
N SER A 18 -13.32 -6.20 28.02
CA SER A 18 -14.63 -6.20 27.36
C SER A 18 -14.72 -7.45 26.46
N PRO A 19 -15.90 -7.94 26.14
CA PRO A 19 -16.06 -9.03 25.19
C PRO A 19 -15.36 -8.77 23.84
N ASP A 20 -15.34 -7.51 23.40
CA ASP A 20 -14.87 -7.12 22.07
C ASP A 20 -13.39 -6.71 22.06
N PHE A 21 -12.86 -6.23 23.20
CA PHE A 21 -11.48 -5.77 23.29
C PHE A 21 -10.90 -5.89 24.69
N GLN A 22 -9.58 -5.97 24.74
CA GLN A 22 -8.81 -5.87 25.97
C GLN A 22 -7.87 -4.67 25.84
N LEU A 23 -7.89 -3.76 26.83
CA LEU A 23 -7.15 -2.52 26.84
C LEU A 23 -6.22 -2.47 28.04
N ARG A 24 -4.96 -2.10 27.85
CA ARG A 24 -3.96 -1.94 28.89
C ARG A 24 -3.29 -0.58 28.76
N GLY A 25 -3.13 0.11 29.88
CA GLY A 25 -2.50 1.42 29.92
C GLY A 25 -2.25 1.92 31.32
N LYS A 26 -1.79 3.15 31.46
CA LYS A 26 -1.41 3.76 32.74
C LYS A 26 -2.56 4.48 33.42
N SER A 27 -3.36 5.24 32.67
CA SER A 27 -4.55 5.92 33.17
C SER A 27 -5.65 5.87 32.11
N PHE A 28 -6.87 5.71 32.56
CA PHE A 28 -8.07 5.75 31.72
C PHE A 28 -8.99 6.85 32.24
N TRP A 29 -9.55 7.62 31.33
CA TRP A 29 -10.55 8.63 31.64
C TRP A 29 -11.72 8.55 30.67
N LEU A 30 -12.93 8.88 31.14
CA LEU A 30 -14.16 8.90 30.36
C LEU A 30 -15.03 10.09 30.79
N LEU A 31 -15.44 10.90 29.84
CA LEU A 31 -16.43 11.98 30.00
C LEU A 31 -17.72 11.52 29.31
N ARG A 32 -18.60 10.90 30.07
CA ARG A 32 -19.76 10.16 29.57
C ARG A 32 -20.73 11.05 28.78
N GLU A 33 -21.07 12.23 29.32
CA GLU A 33 -21.98 13.17 28.64
C GLU A 33 -21.43 13.71 27.31
N GLN A 34 -20.12 13.76 27.18
CA GLN A 34 -19.44 14.22 25.96
C GLN A 34 -19.16 13.09 24.98
N GLY A 35 -19.32 11.85 25.39
CA GLY A 35 -18.99 10.68 24.58
C GLY A 35 -17.51 10.61 24.22
N ILE A 36 -16.61 11.07 25.09
CA ILE A 36 -15.15 11.03 24.85
C ILE A 36 -14.42 10.36 26.00
N GLY A 37 -13.36 9.68 25.68
CA GLY A 37 -12.49 9.00 26.64
C GLY A 37 -11.09 8.81 26.12
N GLY A 38 -10.21 8.24 26.92
CA GLY A 38 -8.86 7.96 26.46
C GLY A 38 -8.00 7.27 27.51
N LEU A 39 -6.80 6.93 27.08
CA LEU A 39 -5.70 6.53 27.95
C LEU A 39 -4.52 7.46 27.71
N ASP A 40 -3.90 7.87 28.79
CA ASP A 40 -2.66 8.63 28.76
C ASP A 40 -1.47 7.69 28.94
N GLY A 41 -0.40 7.96 28.20
CA GLY A 41 0.84 7.20 28.23
C GLY A 41 0.81 5.94 27.35
N ALA A 42 1.89 5.17 27.43
CA ALA A 42 2.06 3.96 26.67
C ALA A 42 0.98 2.91 27.01
N GLY A 43 0.49 2.25 25.98
CA GLY A 43 -0.55 1.24 26.16
C GLY A 43 -0.61 0.23 25.02
N SER A 44 -1.55 -0.71 25.19
CA SER A 44 -1.87 -1.69 24.15
C SER A 44 -3.34 -2.05 24.16
N MET A 45 -3.84 -2.39 22.99
CA MET A 45 -5.21 -2.85 22.78
C MET A 45 -5.20 -4.14 21.96
N ALA A 46 -6.00 -5.09 22.35
CA ALA A 46 -6.24 -6.29 21.57
C ALA A 46 -7.73 -6.35 21.24
N PHE A 47 -8.06 -6.42 19.95
CA PHE A 47 -9.41 -6.69 19.50
C PHE A 47 -9.61 -8.21 19.41
N ASN A 48 -10.64 -8.70 20.06
CA ASN A 48 -11.08 -10.06 19.89
C ASN A 48 -12.08 -10.04 18.73
N GLY A 49 -11.76 -10.70 17.62
CA GLY A 49 -12.70 -10.73 16.50
C GLY A 49 -13.95 -11.53 16.83
N THR A 50 -15.03 -11.28 16.14
CA THR A 50 -16.39 -11.78 16.43
C THR A 50 -16.72 -13.18 15.89
N GLY A 51 -15.73 -14.04 15.56
CA GLY A 51 -15.95 -15.41 15.04
C GLY A 51 -14.97 -16.42 15.60
N GLU A 52 -15.32 -17.72 15.55
CA GLU A 52 -14.44 -18.81 16.02
C GLU A 52 -13.08 -18.87 15.29
N ALA A 53 -12.97 -18.25 14.12
CA ALA A 53 -11.75 -18.16 13.30
C ALA A 53 -11.09 -16.76 13.30
N SER A 54 -11.63 -15.82 14.08
CA SER A 54 -11.13 -14.44 14.01
C SER A 54 -9.76 -14.30 14.68
N THR A 55 -8.86 -13.72 13.94
CA THR A 55 -7.49 -13.46 14.38
C THR A 55 -7.43 -12.19 15.20
N PRO A 56 -6.88 -12.21 16.43
CA PRO A 56 -6.77 -11.01 17.24
C PRO A 56 -5.83 -10.00 16.57
N VAL A 57 -6.29 -8.76 16.46
CA VAL A 57 -5.47 -7.61 16.05
C VAL A 57 -4.98 -6.93 17.31
N ARG A 58 -3.66 -6.72 17.41
CA ARG A 58 -3.02 -6.04 18.52
C ARG A 58 -2.50 -4.69 18.08
N LEU A 59 -2.80 -3.68 18.88
CA LEU A 59 -2.24 -2.34 18.73
C LEU A 59 -1.39 -2.00 19.96
N SER A 60 -0.34 -1.22 19.77
CA SER A 60 0.44 -0.60 20.85
C SER A 60 0.82 0.81 20.45
N TRP A 61 0.99 1.69 21.42
CA TRP A 61 1.34 3.11 21.24
C TRP A 61 2.17 3.59 22.43
N VAL A 62 2.80 4.77 22.30
CA VAL A 62 3.69 5.34 23.32
C VAL A 62 3.00 6.44 24.14
N ASP A 63 2.29 7.40 23.52
CA ASP A 63 1.78 8.58 24.25
C ASP A 63 0.35 8.47 24.70
N GLY A 64 -0.55 7.93 23.90
CA GLY A 64 -1.94 7.81 24.32
C GLY A 64 -2.90 7.38 23.24
N VAL A 65 -4.15 7.21 23.62
CA VAL A 65 -5.28 7.02 22.73
C VAL A 65 -6.44 7.91 23.15
N ASN A 66 -7.03 8.62 22.19
CA ASN A 66 -8.26 9.37 22.34
C ASN A 66 -9.40 8.61 21.66
N MET A 67 -10.52 8.46 22.34
CA MET A 67 -11.67 7.67 21.89
C MET A 67 -12.93 8.54 21.85
N GLU A 68 -13.72 8.36 20.81
CA GLU A 68 -15.04 8.98 20.65
C GLU A 68 -16.10 7.88 20.65
N PHE A 69 -17.12 8.05 21.48
CA PHE A 69 -18.22 7.10 21.65
C PHE A 69 -19.53 7.73 21.20
N GLU A 70 -20.45 6.93 20.71
CA GLU A 70 -21.83 7.33 20.53
C GLU A 70 -22.48 7.58 21.91
N PRO A 71 -23.02 8.79 22.18
CA PRO A 71 -23.56 9.11 23.50
C PRO A 71 -24.69 8.20 23.97
N GLU A 72 -25.54 7.72 23.05
CA GLU A 72 -26.71 6.91 23.40
C GLU A 72 -26.39 5.42 23.59
N SER A 73 -25.50 4.87 22.78
CA SER A 73 -25.16 3.43 22.78
C SER A 73 -23.85 3.10 23.49
N GLU A 74 -23.06 4.12 23.85
CA GLU A 74 -21.69 3.97 24.37
C GLU A 74 -20.76 3.17 23.45
N THR A 75 -21.12 3.08 22.17
CA THR A 75 -20.35 2.35 21.15
C THR A 75 -19.18 3.17 20.67
N LEU A 76 -18.00 2.59 20.60
CA LEU A 76 -16.79 3.22 20.08
C LEU A 76 -16.97 3.54 18.57
N ARG A 77 -16.82 4.82 18.20
CA ARG A 77 -16.89 5.31 16.82
C ARG A 77 -15.54 5.63 16.22
N ARG A 78 -14.63 6.11 17.05
CA ARG A 78 -13.31 6.52 16.61
C ARG A 78 -12.29 6.32 17.70
N ALA A 79 -11.09 5.91 17.32
CA ALA A 79 -9.94 5.87 18.21
C ALA A 79 -8.72 6.45 17.50
N VAL A 80 -8.05 7.41 18.13
CA VAL A 80 -6.85 8.05 17.64
C VAL A 80 -5.69 7.70 18.56
N PHE A 81 -4.73 6.99 18.04
CA PHE A 81 -3.52 6.55 18.73
C PHE A 81 -2.35 7.45 18.33
N ASP A 82 -1.61 7.91 19.31
CA ASP A 82 -0.52 8.87 19.11
C ASP A 82 0.82 8.23 19.50
N THR A 83 1.82 8.53 18.69
CA THR A 83 3.25 8.23 18.84
C THR A 83 3.60 6.74 18.81
N GLU A 84 4.41 6.37 17.81
CA GLU A 84 4.95 5.02 17.61
C GLU A 84 3.87 3.92 17.66
N VAL A 85 2.82 4.12 16.87
CA VAL A 85 1.72 3.14 16.80
C VAL A 85 2.17 1.92 16.01
N ARG A 86 1.94 0.74 16.59
CA ARG A 86 2.19 -0.55 15.93
C ARG A 86 0.92 -1.37 15.93
N VAL A 87 0.62 -1.94 14.77
CA VAL A 87 -0.50 -2.87 14.57
C VAL A 87 0.07 -4.21 14.16
N GLU A 88 -0.35 -5.27 14.80
CA GLU A 88 0.06 -6.64 14.48
C GLU A 88 -1.16 -7.55 14.37
N SER A 89 -1.23 -8.28 13.27
CA SER A 89 -2.15 -9.41 13.08
C SER A 89 -1.35 -10.65 12.63
N VAL A 90 -2.02 -11.76 12.36
CA VAL A 90 -1.36 -12.97 11.82
C VAL A 90 -0.80 -12.72 10.42
N ASP A 91 -1.45 -11.85 9.63
CA ASP A 91 -1.16 -11.68 8.21
C ASP A 91 -0.35 -10.41 7.91
N PHE A 92 -0.41 -9.41 8.78
CA PHE A 92 0.27 -8.15 8.54
C PHE A 92 0.80 -7.46 9.80
N LYS A 93 1.79 -6.60 9.61
CA LYS A 93 2.29 -5.63 10.59
C LYS A 93 2.25 -4.25 9.99
N MET A 94 1.91 -3.25 10.79
CA MET A 94 1.97 -1.85 10.39
C MET A 94 2.60 -1.01 11.50
N SER A 95 3.35 0.01 11.14
CA SER A 95 3.84 1.05 12.04
C SER A 95 3.57 2.43 11.48
N SER A 96 3.30 3.40 12.35
CA SER A 96 3.04 4.79 11.99
C SER A 96 3.33 5.72 13.18
N ALA A 97 3.50 7.00 12.92
CA ALA A 97 3.59 8.00 13.99
C ALA A 97 2.23 8.20 14.66
N ARG A 98 1.14 8.14 13.90
CA ARG A 98 -0.24 8.29 14.37
C ARG A 98 -1.18 7.40 13.58
N LEU A 99 -2.23 6.90 14.25
CA LEU A 99 -3.27 6.08 13.65
C LEU A 99 -4.66 6.58 14.07
N ASP A 100 -5.54 6.83 13.11
CA ASP A 100 -6.95 7.17 13.32
C ASP A 100 -7.81 6.01 12.78
N VAL A 101 -8.51 5.34 13.65
CA VAL A 101 -9.37 4.19 13.35
C VAL A 101 -10.81 4.64 13.47
N ARG A 102 -11.61 4.40 12.44
CA ARG A 102 -13.04 4.71 12.42
C ARG A 102 -13.86 3.44 12.33
N LEU A 103 -14.87 3.41 13.15
CA LEU A 103 -15.79 2.30 13.30
C LEU A 103 -17.20 2.77 12.93
N GLY A 104 -17.92 1.96 12.20
CA GLY A 104 -19.32 2.19 11.86
C GLY A 104 -20.22 1.09 12.42
N GLY A 105 -21.54 1.25 12.27
CA GLY A 105 -22.52 0.32 12.82
C GLY A 105 -22.80 0.57 14.30
N GLY A 106 -23.53 -0.34 14.92
CA GLY A 106 -23.88 -0.24 16.34
C GLY A 106 -25.21 0.45 16.64
N GLU A 107 -25.82 1.13 15.67
CA GLU A 107 -27.14 1.79 15.83
C GLU A 107 -28.25 0.79 16.18
N ASP A 108 -28.14 -0.46 15.69
CA ASP A 108 -29.10 -1.54 15.96
C ASP A 108 -28.61 -2.52 17.05
N GLY A 109 -27.63 -2.14 17.86
CA GLY A 109 -27.00 -3.04 18.85
C GLY A 109 -26.05 -4.09 18.26
N SER A 110 -25.68 -3.95 16.98
CA SER A 110 -24.62 -4.75 16.35
C SER A 110 -23.25 -4.30 16.84
N ALA A 111 -22.27 -5.22 16.86
CA ALA A 111 -20.89 -4.87 17.21
C ALA A 111 -20.32 -3.79 16.27
N PRO A 112 -19.48 -2.86 16.78
CA PRO A 112 -18.84 -1.85 15.96
C PRO A 112 -17.94 -2.51 14.90
N ARG A 113 -17.94 -1.95 13.70
CA ARG A 113 -17.28 -2.52 12.53
C ARG A 113 -16.20 -1.57 12.01
N LEU A 114 -15.02 -2.10 11.77
CA LEU A 114 -13.92 -1.33 11.20
C LEU A 114 -14.25 -0.88 9.76
N GLU A 115 -14.32 0.43 9.53
CA GLU A 115 -14.65 1.03 8.23
C GLU A 115 -13.48 1.73 7.56
N ARG A 116 -12.63 2.40 8.35
CA ARG A 116 -11.53 3.19 7.80
C ARG A 116 -10.36 3.25 8.75
N ILE A 117 -9.16 3.20 8.19
CA ILE A 117 -7.89 3.39 8.87
C ILE A 117 -7.14 4.51 8.17
N LEU A 118 -6.77 5.55 8.94
CA LEU A 118 -5.90 6.63 8.49
C LEU A 118 -4.59 6.53 9.27
N ALA A 119 -3.49 6.30 8.60
CA ALA A 119 -2.18 6.25 9.22
C ALA A 119 -1.31 7.43 8.73
N PHE A 120 -0.61 8.06 9.67
CA PHE A 120 0.25 9.20 9.39
C PHE A 120 1.65 8.89 9.88
N GLY A 121 2.62 9.07 9.01
CA GLY A 121 4.03 8.99 9.30
C GLY A 121 4.68 10.38 9.31
N ASP A 122 5.91 10.42 9.76
CA ASP A 122 6.78 11.58 9.67
C ASP A 122 8.15 11.18 9.05
N GLN A 123 9.13 12.07 9.10
CA GLN A 123 10.46 11.78 8.54
C GLN A 123 11.22 10.67 9.31
N ALA A 124 10.96 10.53 10.62
CA ALA A 124 11.64 9.56 11.46
C ALA A 124 10.92 8.21 11.47
N LEU A 125 9.59 8.24 11.34
CA LEU A 125 8.73 7.07 11.37
C LEU A 125 7.68 7.17 10.25
N PRO A 126 7.99 6.74 9.03
CA PRO A 126 6.99 6.65 7.95
C PRO A 126 5.92 5.61 8.30
N VAL A 127 4.80 5.68 7.61
CA VAL A 127 3.86 4.56 7.60
C VAL A 127 4.52 3.40 6.87
N GLU A 128 4.64 2.27 7.55
CA GLU A 128 5.16 1.03 6.98
C GLU A 128 4.17 -0.10 7.23
N ALA A 129 3.70 -0.74 6.17
CA ALA A 129 2.83 -1.91 6.24
C ALA A 129 3.52 -3.09 5.54
N ARG A 130 3.58 -4.25 6.22
CA ARG A 130 4.20 -5.48 5.70
C ARG A 130 3.25 -6.66 5.84
N ARG A 131 3.19 -7.50 4.81
CA ARG A 131 2.63 -8.84 4.91
C ARG A 131 3.62 -9.77 5.61
N ILE A 132 3.13 -10.70 6.43
CA ILE A 132 4.00 -11.59 7.22
C ILE A 132 4.33 -12.85 6.43
N ASN A 133 3.32 -13.45 5.80
CA ASN A 133 3.42 -14.77 5.15
C ASN A 133 3.79 -14.69 3.67
N GLU A 134 3.76 -13.51 3.08
CA GLU A 134 4.08 -13.26 1.69
C GLU A 134 4.92 -11.98 1.56
N PRO A 135 5.82 -11.90 0.59
CA PRO A 135 6.52 -10.65 0.31
C PRO A 135 5.51 -9.55 -0.01
N GLY A 136 5.53 -8.50 0.77
CA GLY A 136 4.68 -7.33 0.55
C GLY A 136 5.07 -6.22 1.52
N LEU A 137 5.42 -5.07 0.96
CA LEU A 137 5.81 -3.87 1.69
C LEU A 137 5.12 -2.67 1.07
N LEU A 138 4.54 -1.84 1.91
CA LEU A 138 4.11 -0.49 1.56
C LEU A 138 4.74 0.49 2.53
N VAL A 139 5.44 1.48 2.00
CA VAL A 139 5.97 2.63 2.76
C VAL A 139 5.35 3.89 2.19
N ALA A 140 4.88 4.79 3.05
CA ALA A 140 4.25 6.05 2.67
C ALA A 140 4.40 7.09 3.79
N ARG A 141 4.07 8.35 3.52
CA ARG A 141 3.87 9.34 4.57
C ARG A 141 2.46 9.28 5.14
N GLU A 142 1.49 9.09 4.28
CA GLU A 142 0.08 8.98 4.66
C GLU A 142 -0.56 7.78 3.97
N LEU A 143 -1.44 7.10 4.69
CA LEU A 143 -2.21 5.98 4.18
C LEU A 143 -3.66 6.12 4.64
N ASP A 144 -4.58 5.98 3.71
CA ASP A 144 -6.04 5.96 3.91
C ASP A 144 -6.58 4.64 3.36
N LEU A 145 -7.01 3.77 4.24
CA LEU A 145 -7.57 2.47 3.90
C LEU A 145 -9.05 2.43 4.27
N THR A 146 -9.90 2.32 3.26
CA THR A 146 -11.34 2.04 3.43
C THR A 146 -11.56 0.53 3.38
N LEU A 147 -12.36 0.04 4.31
CA LEU A 147 -12.69 -1.36 4.47
C LEU A 147 -14.17 -1.60 4.16
N ARG A 148 -14.48 -2.76 3.66
CA ARG A 148 -15.84 -3.26 3.48
C ARG A 148 -15.97 -4.59 4.21
N GLN A 149 -17.15 -4.92 4.66
CA GLN A 149 -17.41 -6.24 5.24
C GLN A 149 -17.97 -7.19 4.21
N ASP A 150 -17.58 -8.43 4.34
CA ASP A 150 -18.18 -9.52 3.60
C ASP A 150 -19.49 -10.02 4.25
N ALA A 151 -20.09 -11.07 3.68
CA ALA A 151 -21.30 -11.68 4.22
C ALA A 151 -21.10 -12.33 5.61
N SER A 152 -19.86 -12.65 5.99
CA SER A 152 -19.49 -13.19 7.30
C SER A 152 -19.26 -12.09 8.33
N GLY A 153 -19.18 -10.82 7.90
CA GLY A 153 -18.87 -9.69 8.75
C GLY A 153 -17.37 -9.41 8.88
N ASP A 154 -16.51 -10.13 8.14
CA ASP A 154 -15.07 -9.93 8.18
C ASP A 154 -14.66 -8.70 7.34
N PRO A 155 -13.85 -7.79 7.90
CA PRO A 155 -13.41 -6.60 7.18
C PRO A 155 -12.34 -6.97 6.14
N HIS A 156 -12.48 -6.43 4.92
CA HIS A 156 -11.49 -6.56 3.86
C HIS A 156 -11.25 -5.22 3.17
N PRO A 157 -10.05 -5.00 2.63
CA PRO A 157 -9.73 -3.79 1.87
C PRO A 157 -10.69 -3.59 0.69
N GLN A 158 -11.18 -2.36 0.53
CA GLN A 158 -11.94 -1.91 -0.64
C GLN A 158 -11.14 -0.90 -1.45
N HIS A 159 -10.55 0.09 -0.76
CA HIS A 159 -9.83 1.17 -1.40
C HIS A 159 -8.68 1.63 -0.50
N LEU A 160 -7.50 1.77 -1.08
CA LEU A 160 -6.30 2.27 -0.42
C LEU A 160 -5.77 3.46 -1.21
N VAL A 161 -5.57 4.57 -0.51
CA VAL A 161 -4.87 5.75 -1.03
C VAL A 161 -3.64 5.97 -0.16
N ALA A 162 -2.48 6.13 -0.78
CA ALA A 162 -1.26 6.45 -0.07
C ALA A 162 -0.55 7.62 -0.75
N SER A 163 0.13 8.46 0.03
CA SER A 163 0.81 9.65 -0.48
C SER A 163 2.12 9.96 0.24
N GLY A 164 2.95 10.77 -0.41
CA GLY A 164 4.14 11.35 0.18
C GLY A 164 5.39 10.48 0.08
N GLY A 165 5.71 9.97 -1.10
CA GLY A 165 6.89 9.17 -1.38
C GLY A 165 6.64 7.68 -1.10
N ILE A 166 5.98 7.05 -2.04
CA ILE A 166 5.56 5.66 -1.96
C ILE A 166 6.71 4.72 -2.35
N GLN A 167 6.80 3.61 -1.60
CA GLN A 167 7.44 2.39 -2.06
C GLN A 167 6.45 1.25 -1.82
N ALA A 168 5.98 0.63 -2.89
CA ALA A 168 5.11 -0.55 -2.83
C ALA A 168 5.83 -1.72 -3.51
N SER A 169 5.99 -2.84 -2.82
CA SER A 169 6.69 -4.01 -3.36
C SER A 169 5.99 -5.31 -3.02
N ASP A 170 6.10 -6.25 -3.93
CA ASP A 170 5.76 -7.66 -3.76
C ASP A 170 6.93 -8.55 -4.18
N SER A 171 6.69 -9.85 -4.43
CA SER A 171 7.73 -10.79 -4.88
C SER A 171 8.21 -10.55 -6.31
N GLN A 172 7.49 -9.80 -7.12
CA GLN A 172 7.74 -9.68 -8.57
C GLN A 172 8.17 -8.27 -8.96
N GLN A 173 7.76 -7.24 -8.20
CA GLN A 173 7.96 -5.86 -8.59
C GLN A 173 8.06 -4.92 -7.39
N THR A 174 8.67 -3.77 -7.64
CA THR A 174 8.65 -2.62 -6.74
C THR A 174 8.25 -1.38 -7.53
N ILE A 175 7.33 -0.62 -6.99
CA ILE A 175 6.85 0.65 -7.52
C ILE A 175 7.27 1.76 -6.54
N TRP A 176 7.89 2.80 -7.05
CA TRP A 176 8.08 4.08 -6.35
C TRP A 176 7.27 5.14 -7.07
N ALA A 177 6.60 6.01 -6.30
CA ALA A 177 5.77 7.10 -6.81
C ALA A 177 5.58 8.17 -5.73
N ASP A 178 4.94 9.29 -6.04
CA ASP A 178 4.51 10.25 -5.04
C ASP A 178 3.17 9.86 -4.43
N ASP A 179 2.24 9.38 -5.26
CA ASP A 179 0.89 8.97 -4.88
C ASP A 179 0.52 7.58 -5.43
N LEU A 180 -0.31 6.85 -4.69
CA LEU A 180 -0.82 5.54 -5.04
C LEU A 180 -2.30 5.43 -4.68
N ASP A 181 -3.12 5.01 -5.64
CA ASP A 181 -4.55 4.66 -5.47
C ASP A 181 -4.75 3.20 -5.89
N VAL A 182 -5.29 2.37 -4.99
CA VAL A 182 -5.53 0.95 -5.23
C VAL A 182 -6.96 0.60 -4.89
N ARG A 183 -7.68 0.04 -5.85
CA ARG A 183 -9.00 -0.54 -5.64
C ARG A 183 -8.91 -2.04 -5.64
N PHE A 184 -9.59 -2.63 -4.67
CA PHE A 184 -9.64 -4.07 -4.49
C PHE A 184 -11.02 -4.60 -4.86
N ASP A 185 -11.06 -5.77 -5.47
CA ASP A 185 -12.27 -6.55 -5.70
C ASP A 185 -12.10 -7.92 -5.03
N ARG A 186 -13.22 -8.49 -4.59
CA ARG A 186 -13.23 -9.83 -4.03
C ARG A 186 -13.91 -10.78 -4.99
N ARG A 187 -13.15 -11.71 -5.52
CA ARG A 187 -13.66 -12.79 -6.36
C ARG A 187 -13.91 -14.02 -5.51
N GLU A 188 -15.04 -14.69 -5.77
CA GLU A 188 -15.39 -16.00 -5.21
C GLU A 188 -14.94 -16.17 -3.75
N GLU A 189 -15.77 -15.77 -2.82
CA GLU A 189 -15.75 -15.93 -1.34
C GLU A 189 -14.40 -15.77 -0.59
N SER A 190 -13.22 -15.78 -1.22
CA SER A 190 -11.95 -15.76 -0.48
C SER A 190 -10.77 -15.00 -1.13
N GLU A 191 -10.75 -14.73 -2.42
CA GLU A 191 -9.58 -14.13 -3.06
C GLU A 191 -9.72 -12.61 -3.24
N LEU A 192 -8.93 -11.86 -2.45
CA LEU A 192 -8.77 -10.42 -2.60
C LEU A 192 -7.81 -10.15 -3.76
N VAL A 193 -8.28 -9.46 -4.79
CA VAL A 193 -7.48 -9.09 -5.97
C VAL A 193 -7.42 -7.58 -6.12
N VAL A 194 -6.29 -7.08 -6.59
CA VAL A 194 -6.18 -5.70 -7.04
C VAL A 194 -6.98 -5.56 -8.32
N GLU A 195 -8.08 -4.78 -8.28
CA GLU A 195 -8.87 -4.49 -9.47
C GLU A 195 -8.14 -3.46 -10.35
N ASN A 196 -7.85 -2.31 -9.74
CA ASN A 196 -7.18 -1.21 -10.39
C ASN A 196 -6.10 -0.63 -9.46
N LEU A 197 -4.98 -0.23 -10.05
CA LEU A 197 -3.89 0.47 -9.40
C LEU A 197 -3.53 1.67 -10.25
N GLU A 198 -3.41 2.82 -9.62
CA GLU A 198 -2.86 4.04 -10.22
C GLU A 198 -1.73 4.55 -9.33
N ALA A 199 -0.54 4.72 -9.91
CA ALA A 199 0.58 5.40 -9.28
C ALA A 199 0.94 6.64 -10.11
N SER A 200 1.26 7.75 -9.44
CA SER A 200 1.55 9.02 -10.10
C SER A 200 2.66 9.80 -9.39
N GLY A 201 3.33 10.66 -10.16
CA GLY A 201 4.46 11.47 -9.71
C GLY A 201 5.77 10.67 -9.66
N ASP A 202 6.70 11.00 -10.56
CA ASP A 202 8.04 10.39 -10.65
C ASP A 202 8.02 8.85 -10.48
N VAL A 203 7.19 8.18 -11.28
CA VAL A 203 6.98 6.74 -11.18
C VAL A 203 8.22 5.98 -11.65
N GLU A 204 8.73 5.08 -10.80
CA GLU A 204 9.70 4.06 -11.16
C GLU A 204 9.08 2.67 -10.89
N LEU A 205 9.17 1.80 -11.88
CA LEU A 205 8.80 0.38 -11.78
C LEU A 205 10.06 -0.47 -11.94
N ALA A 206 10.38 -1.29 -10.94
CA ALA A 206 11.44 -2.29 -11.02
C ALA A 206 10.82 -3.69 -10.97
N LEU A 207 11.20 -4.55 -11.91
CA LEU A 207 10.75 -5.93 -12.00
C LEU A 207 11.82 -6.89 -11.48
N GLU A 208 11.44 -8.04 -10.92
CA GLU A 208 12.36 -9.10 -10.50
C GLU A 208 13.26 -9.57 -11.65
N SER A 209 12.76 -9.53 -12.90
CA SER A 209 13.54 -9.83 -14.11
C SER A 209 14.72 -8.87 -14.37
N GLY A 210 14.90 -7.85 -13.54
CA GLY A 210 15.94 -6.82 -13.68
C GLY A 210 15.59 -5.72 -14.69
N ALA A 211 14.37 -5.69 -15.20
CA ALA A 211 13.89 -4.56 -16.01
C ALA A 211 13.45 -3.41 -15.10
N ARG A 212 13.69 -2.16 -15.55
CA ARG A 212 13.23 -0.94 -14.90
C ARG A 212 12.60 0.01 -15.90
N ALA A 213 11.59 0.71 -15.45
CA ALA A 213 10.90 1.71 -16.27
C ALA A 213 10.60 2.96 -15.44
N TRP A 214 10.66 4.12 -16.08
CA TRP A 214 10.38 5.44 -15.50
C TRP A 214 9.35 6.16 -16.34
N GLY A 215 8.44 6.87 -15.67
CA GLY A 215 7.38 7.67 -16.26
C GLY A 215 6.67 8.52 -15.21
N ASP A 216 5.56 9.15 -15.58
CA ASP A 216 4.82 10.04 -14.67
C ASP A 216 3.59 9.38 -14.07
N ARG A 217 3.04 8.37 -14.77
CA ARG A 217 1.81 7.68 -14.36
C ARG A 217 1.84 6.22 -14.74
N LEU A 218 1.49 5.36 -13.80
CA LEU A 218 1.33 3.93 -13.99
C LEU A 218 -0.12 3.54 -13.70
N LEU A 219 -0.76 2.83 -14.64
CA LEU A 219 -2.08 2.24 -14.49
C LEU A 219 -1.95 0.72 -14.53
N GLY A 220 -2.40 0.05 -13.49
CA GLY A 220 -2.47 -1.40 -13.39
C GLY A 220 -3.91 -1.89 -13.37
N ASN A 221 -4.19 -2.99 -14.06
CA ASN A 221 -5.43 -3.74 -13.92
C ASN A 221 -5.13 -5.20 -13.64
N GLY A 222 -5.28 -5.60 -12.39
CA GLY A 222 -4.94 -6.95 -11.96
C GLY A 222 -5.87 -8.02 -12.53
N ILE A 223 -7.13 -7.65 -12.82
CA ILE A 223 -8.11 -8.55 -13.45
C ILE A 223 -7.71 -8.88 -14.88
N ARG A 224 -7.26 -7.88 -15.63
CA ARG A 224 -6.79 -8.05 -17.02
C ARG A 224 -5.33 -8.45 -17.10
N ARG A 225 -4.59 -8.27 -16.01
CA ARG A 225 -3.14 -8.45 -15.91
C ARG A 225 -2.39 -7.56 -16.90
N THR A 226 -2.81 -6.30 -16.96
CA THR A 226 -2.21 -5.27 -17.81
C THR A 226 -1.63 -4.15 -16.97
N VAL A 227 -0.50 -3.60 -17.43
CA VAL A 227 0.14 -2.42 -16.85
C VAL A 227 0.42 -1.44 -17.98
N GLU A 228 0.07 -0.18 -17.77
CA GLU A 228 0.37 0.93 -18.67
C GLU A 228 1.22 1.96 -17.92
N LEU A 229 2.38 2.31 -18.46
CA LEU A 229 3.22 3.38 -17.98
C LEU A 229 3.28 4.48 -19.03
N SER A 230 3.01 5.72 -18.61
CA SER A 230 2.98 6.89 -19.51
C SER A 230 3.78 8.04 -18.91
N SER A 231 4.22 8.95 -19.78
CA SER A 231 4.86 10.21 -19.41
C SER A 231 4.35 11.35 -20.27
N SER A 232 4.14 12.51 -19.62
CA SER A 232 3.69 13.74 -20.29
C SER A 232 4.82 14.56 -20.90
N ASP A 233 5.98 14.64 -20.26
CA ASP A 233 7.00 15.61 -20.57
C ASP A 233 8.38 15.06 -21.00
N GLY A 234 8.78 13.90 -20.56
CA GLY A 234 10.13 13.37 -20.84
C GLY A 234 10.16 12.10 -21.67
N GLY A 235 8.99 11.52 -21.85
CA GLY A 235 8.86 10.19 -22.39
C GLY A 235 9.16 9.10 -21.36
N VAL A 236 8.56 7.95 -21.57
CA VAL A 236 8.85 6.75 -20.78
C VAL A 236 10.22 6.21 -21.16
N THR A 237 11.00 5.85 -20.17
CA THR A 237 12.29 5.16 -20.31
C THR A 237 12.17 3.74 -19.76
N LEU A 238 12.66 2.75 -20.52
CA LEU A 238 12.73 1.36 -20.10
C LEU A 238 14.15 0.83 -20.28
N VAL A 239 14.70 0.16 -19.27
CA VAL A 239 16.01 -0.51 -19.32
C VAL A 239 15.86 -1.96 -18.93
N ARG A 240 16.47 -2.84 -19.72
CA ARG A 240 16.64 -4.25 -19.38
C ARG A 240 18.01 -4.74 -19.85
N GLY A 241 18.89 -5.05 -18.91
CA GLY A 241 20.26 -5.46 -19.22
C GLY A 241 21.03 -4.38 -19.98
N ASN A 242 21.38 -4.65 -21.23
CA ASN A 242 22.09 -3.74 -22.11
C ASN A 242 21.20 -3.02 -23.13
N VAL A 243 19.89 -3.13 -22.96
CA VAL A 243 18.87 -2.50 -23.84
C VAL A 243 18.23 -1.33 -23.13
N LEU A 244 18.09 -0.23 -23.85
CA LEU A 244 17.32 0.94 -23.44
C LEU A 244 16.29 1.27 -24.51
N ALA A 245 15.04 1.46 -24.11
CA ALA A 245 14.02 2.10 -24.91
C ALA A 245 13.66 3.43 -24.29
N ASP A 246 13.62 4.50 -25.07
CA ASP A 246 13.29 5.84 -24.57
C ASP A 246 12.45 6.64 -25.60
N SER A 247 12.06 7.83 -25.16
CA SER A 247 11.20 8.73 -25.92
C SER A 247 9.81 8.14 -26.23
N LEU A 248 9.38 7.17 -25.44
CA LEU A 248 8.04 6.58 -25.54
C LEU A 248 7.02 7.48 -24.85
N GLN A 249 5.85 7.70 -25.45
CA GLN A 249 4.76 8.39 -24.77
C GLN A 249 4.05 7.46 -23.76
N VAL A 250 3.89 6.21 -24.16
CA VAL A 250 3.22 5.19 -23.39
C VAL A 250 3.80 3.81 -23.71
N ILE A 251 3.89 2.96 -22.70
CA ILE A 251 4.16 1.53 -22.88
C ILE A 251 3.11 0.73 -22.13
N ARG A 252 2.56 -0.30 -22.80
CA ARG A 252 1.57 -1.24 -22.25
C ARG A 252 2.16 -2.63 -22.20
N PHE A 253 2.06 -3.26 -21.05
CA PHE A 253 2.41 -4.66 -20.83
C PHE A 253 1.15 -5.49 -20.66
N ASP A 254 1.07 -6.61 -21.34
CA ASP A 254 0.04 -7.63 -21.17
C ASP A 254 0.72 -8.93 -20.73
N ASP A 255 0.63 -9.24 -19.44
CA ASP A 255 1.27 -10.40 -18.85
C ASP A 255 0.67 -11.72 -19.37
N ARG A 256 -0.62 -11.74 -19.71
CA ARG A 256 -1.27 -12.95 -20.30
C ARG A 256 -0.73 -13.28 -21.67
N ARG A 257 -0.34 -12.27 -22.43
CA ARG A 257 0.17 -12.41 -23.80
C ARG A 257 1.68 -12.38 -23.87
N ASN A 258 2.32 -12.15 -22.74
CA ASN A 258 3.76 -11.90 -22.63
C ASN A 258 4.23 -10.89 -23.69
N SER A 259 3.53 -9.75 -23.77
CA SER A 259 3.74 -8.75 -24.80
C SER A 259 3.85 -7.33 -24.21
N ALA A 260 4.61 -6.49 -24.91
CA ALA A 260 4.69 -5.06 -24.68
C ALA A 260 4.38 -4.31 -25.96
N GLU A 261 3.59 -3.24 -25.86
CA GLU A 261 3.21 -2.39 -26.98
C GLU A 261 3.43 -0.92 -26.61
N SER A 262 3.89 -0.14 -27.57
CA SER A 262 3.99 1.33 -27.47
C SER A 262 3.39 1.95 -28.72
N ASP A 263 2.47 2.91 -28.52
CA ASP A 263 1.94 3.73 -29.59
C ASP A 263 2.77 5.01 -29.69
N GLY A 264 3.00 5.47 -30.94
CA GLY A 264 3.77 6.68 -31.20
C GLY A 264 5.28 6.40 -31.42
N PRO A 265 6.04 7.46 -31.63
CA PRO A 265 7.47 7.36 -31.94
C PRO A 265 8.26 6.88 -30.72
N GLY A 266 9.40 6.29 -30.98
CA GLY A 266 10.32 5.88 -29.95
C GLY A 266 11.69 5.51 -30.49
N ARG A 267 12.57 5.11 -29.59
CA ARG A 267 13.95 4.78 -29.88
C ARG A 267 14.40 3.59 -29.03
N PHE A 268 15.09 2.66 -29.68
CA PHE A 268 15.81 1.55 -29.09
C PHE A 268 17.31 1.75 -29.22
N ARG A 269 18.05 1.48 -28.14
CA ARG A 269 19.50 1.51 -28.12
C ARG A 269 20.06 0.28 -27.45
N PHE A 270 21.04 -0.34 -28.09
CA PHE A 270 21.80 -1.46 -27.52
C PHE A 270 23.20 -1.00 -27.17
N TYR A 271 23.69 -1.48 -26.05
CA TYR A 271 25.02 -1.18 -25.53
C TYR A 271 25.84 -2.48 -25.38
N GLU A 272 27.16 -2.40 -25.44
CA GLU A 272 28.03 -3.56 -25.25
C GLU A 272 28.00 -4.09 -23.80
N ARG A 273 27.66 -3.24 -22.85
CA ARG A 273 27.63 -3.59 -21.42
C ARG A 273 26.26 -3.29 -20.80
N PRO A 274 25.89 -4.04 -19.76
CA PRO A 274 24.68 -3.71 -18.99
C PRO A 274 24.70 -2.26 -18.50
N LEU A 275 23.56 -1.59 -18.63
CA LEU A 275 23.39 -0.18 -18.29
C LEU A 275 23.18 0.04 -16.78
N MET A 276 22.71 -1.00 -16.09
CA MET A 276 22.35 -0.90 -14.68
C MET A 276 22.77 -2.16 -13.94
N VAL A 277 23.08 -1.99 -12.66
CA VAL A 277 23.18 -3.08 -11.69
C VAL A 277 21.78 -3.27 -11.11
N VAL A 278 21.34 -4.50 -10.94
CA VAL A 278 20.08 -4.81 -10.27
C VAL A 278 20.21 -4.35 -8.81
N ASP A 279 19.40 -3.36 -8.43
CA ASP A 279 19.34 -2.83 -7.08
C ASP A 279 17.87 -2.75 -6.63
N SER A 280 17.62 -2.92 -5.36
CA SER A 280 16.30 -2.76 -4.74
C SER A 280 15.98 -1.32 -4.34
N GLN A 281 16.90 -0.37 -4.59
CA GLN A 281 16.71 1.04 -4.27
C GLN A 281 16.12 1.81 -5.47
N ARG A 282 15.42 2.91 -5.15
CA ARG A 282 14.97 3.87 -6.16
C ARG A 282 16.17 4.48 -6.89
N MET A 283 16.08 4.57 -8.21
CA MET A 283 17.16 5.07 -9.05
C MET A 283 16.62 6.08 -10.08
N ALA A 284 17.45 7.05 -10.44
CA ALA A 284 17.15 7.89 -11.61
C ALA A 284 17.35 7.11 -12.90
N PRO A 285 16.69 7.50 -14.01
CA PRO A 285 17.00 6.98 -15.33
C PRO A 285 18.50 7.16 -15.63
N PRO A 286 19.14 6.19 -16.32
CA PRO A 286 20.57 6.27 -16.60
C PRO A 286 20.89 7.50 -17.48
N SER A 287 21.87 8.29 -17.06
CA SER A 287 22.45 9.33 -17.91
C SER A 287 23.41 8.68 -18.90
N LEU A 288 23.14 8.86 -20.19
CA LEU A 288 23.87 8.20 -21.30
C LEU A 288 24.63 9.19 -22.17
N GLU A 289 24.95 10.36 -21.62
CA GLU A 289 25.64 11.42 -22.36
C GLU A 289 26.99 10.96 -22.92
N ASP A 290 27.67 10.04 -22.25
CA ASP A 290 29.02 9.56 -22.60
C ASP A 290 29.05 8.14 -23.21
N ALA A 291 27.90 7.45 -23.32
CA ALA A 291 27.84 6.08 -23.81
C ALA A 291 27.32 5.98 -25.23
N ALA A 292 28.19 5.63 -26.19
CA ALA A 292 27.74 5.37 -27.56
C ALA A 292 27.06 3.99 -27.65
N PRO A 293 25.83 3.92 -28.20
CA PRO A 293 25.19 2.63 -28.46
C PRO A 293 25.90 1.87 -29.59
N SER A 294 25.96 0.56 -29.47
CA SER A 294 26.43 -0.32 -30.53
C SER A 294 25.42 -0.46 -31.68
N LEU A 295 24.14 -0.28 -31.37
CA LEU A 295 23.03 -0.27 -32.33
C LEU A 295 21.96 0.73 -31.83
N GLU A 296 21.42 1.52 -32.75
CA GLU A 296 20.27 2.38 -32.51
C GLU A 296 19.21 2.13 -33.58
N ALA A 297 17.95 2.02 -33.17
CA ALA A 297 16.79 1.95 -34.04
C ALA A 297 15.73 2.94 -33.58
N THR A 298 15.12 3.66 -34.51
CA THR A 298 14.02 4.60 -34.25
C THR A 298 12.81 4.21 -35.09
N TRP A 299 11.62 4.47 -34.58
CA TRP A 299 10.36 4.26 -35.29
C TRP A 299 9.44 5.46 -35.11
N GLY A 300 8.53 5.66 -36.07
CA GLY A 300 7.61 6.79 -36.08
C GLY A 300 6.16 6.45 -35.71
N GLY A 301 5.80 5.20 -35.79
CA GLY A 301 4.43 4.72 -35.60
C GLY A 301 4.22 3.94 -34.30
N SER A 302 4.46 2.65 -34.34
CA SER A 302 4.23 1.79 -33.15
C SER A 302 5.37 0.78 -32.97
N MET A 303 5.49 0.30 -31.73
CA MET A 303 6.36 -0.81 -31.38
C MET A 303 5.53 -1.93 -30.75
N ARG A 304 5.78 -3.15 -31.18
CA ARG A 304 5.22 -4.33 -30.55
C ARG A 304 6.31 -5.36 -30.28
N PHE A 305 6.43 -5.77 -29.04
CA PHE A 305 7.30 -6.85 -28.59
C PHE A 305 6.45 -8.03 -28.15
N ARG A 306 6.81 -9.25 -28.60
CA ARG A 306 6.22 -10.50 -28.13
C ARG A 306 7.33 -11.48 -27.80
N ASP A 307 7.22 -12.09 -26.65
CA ASP A 307 8.04 -13.26 -26.31
C ASP A 307 7.27 -14.53 -26.68
N THR A 308 7.85 -15.33 -27.58
CA THR A 308 7.25 -16.58 -28.01
C THR A 308 7.90 -17.73 -27.24
N GLU A 309 7.27 -18.11 -26.10
CA GLU A 309 7.77 -19.15 -25.18
C GLU A 309 8.10 -20.52 -25.87
N ASN A 310 7.54 -20.80 -27.05
CA ASN A 310 7.67 -22.11 -27.68
C ASN A 310 8.95 -22.35 -28.49
N ASP A 311 9.70 -21.31 -28.86
CA ASP A 311 10.90 -21.47 -29.73
C ASP A 311 12.15 -20.75 -29.21
N GLY A 312 12.10 -20.10 -28.05
CA GLY A 312 13.17 -19.23 -27.51
C GLY A 312 13.46 -18.03 -28.42
N ALA A 313 12.52 -17.67 -29.28
CA ALA A 313 12.60 -16.53 -30.18
C ALA A 313 11.71 -15.40 -29.68
N SER A 314 12.28 -14.23 -29.43
CA SER A 314 11.53 -13.01 -29.20
C SER A 314 11.36 -12.27 -30.52
N ALA A 315 10.18 -11.78 -30.82
CA ALA A 315 9.88 -10.97 -31.99
C ALA A 315 9.68 -9.49 -31.60
N LEU A 316 10.37 -8.62 -32.33
CA LEU A 316 10.19 -7.14 -32.23
C LEU A 316 9.67 -6.65 -33.59
N GLU A 317 8.51 -6.02 -33.58
CA GLU A 317 7.90 -5.38 -34.75
C GLU A 317 7.92 -3.85 -34.52
N LEU A 318 8.43 -3.11 -35.50
CA LEU A 318 8.47 -1.65 -35.51
C LEU A 318 7.75 -1.14 -36.74
N GLU A 319 6.85 -0.16 -36.58
CA GLU A 319 6.12 0.53 -37.66
C GLU A 319 6.41 2.02 -37.69
#